data_e8d053fa5703edda2ecb2fd2a12bb0cc
#
_entry.id   e8d053fa5703edda2ecb2fd2a12bb0cc
#
_cell.length_a   1.000
_cell.length_b   1.000
_cell.length_c   1.000
_cell.angle_alpha   90.00
_cell.angle_beta   90.00
_cell.angle_gamma   90.00
#
_symmetry.space_group_name_H-M   'P 1'
#
loop_
_entity.id
_entity.type
_entity.pdbx_description
1 polymer ?
#
loop_
_entity_poly.entity_id
_entity_poly.type
_entity_poly.pdbx_seq_one_letter_code
_entity_poly.pdbx_strand_id
1 'polypeptide(L)'
;MKKAILATKVGMTQIFNEDGVLIPVTVLQAGPCVVTQIKTVENDGYEAVQVGFVDKKEKVINRDKAGKKEVIHRHGVNKAQKGHFEKAGVSCKRYVREFRFENASEYALAQEIKADIFAAGDRIDATAISKGKGFQGAIKRFGQHRGPMAHGSKFPRHQGSNGACSSPSRVFKGKGMPGHMGCVKVTVQNLDVVRVDADKNLILVKGAVPGPKKALVTIKETVKVEA
;
A
#
# COMPACT_ATOMS: atom_id res chain seq x y z
N MET A 1 -5.32 -2.15 -17.17
CA MET A 1 -5.84 -1.05 -16.32
C MET A 1 -5.45 0.29 -16.92
N LYS A 2 -6.34 1.29 -16.84
CA LYS A 2 -6.11 2.60 -17.46
C LYS A 2 -5.48 3.61 -16.49
N LYS A 3 -5.88 3.57 -15.22
CA LYS A 3 -5.44 4.55 -14.20
C LYS A 3 -4.82 3.85 -12.98
N ALA A 4 -3.64 4.27 -12.55
CA ALA A 4 -3.02 3.83 -11.30
C ALA A 4 -2.02 4.87 -10.80
N ILE A 5 -1.89 5.01 -9.47
CA ILE A 5 -0.96 5.93 -8.82
C ILE A 5 -0.52 5.41 -7.45
N LEU A 6 0.64 5.86 -6.98
CA LEU A 6 1.07 5.66 -5.60
C LEU A 6 0.68 6.86 -4.74
N ALA A 7 0.22 6.57 -3.53
CA ALA A 7 -0.21 7.58 -2.58
C ALA A 7 0.31 7.31 -1.17
N THR A 8 0.30 8.32 -0.34
CA THR A 8 0.53 8.23 1.10
C THR A 8 -0.76 8.51 1.85
N LYS A 9 -1.13 7.65 2.79
CA LYS A 9 -2.29 7.88 3.65
C LYS A 9 -2.01 9.00 4.64
N VAL A 10 -2.71 10.13 4.52
CA VAL A 10 -2.60 11.27 5.44
C VAL A 10 -3.41 10.99 6.70
N GLY A 11 -4.68 10.62 6.55
CA GLY A 11 -5.57 10.37 7.67
C GLY A 11 -7.00 10.11 7.21
N MET A 12 -7.92 10.22 8.16
CA MET A 12 -9.36 10.15 7.90
C MET A 12 -10.03 11.40 8.47
N THR A 13 -11.06 11.84 7.80
CA THR A 13 -11.92 12.94 8.20
C THR A 13 -13.34 12.67 7.69
N GLN A 14 -14.21 13.64 7.82
CA GLN A 14 -15.57 13.61 7.30
C GLN A 14 -15.84 14.88 6.52
N ILE A 15 -16.71 14.77 5.55
CA ILE A 15 -17.22 15.90 4.77
C ILE A 15 -18.74 15.76 4.66
N PHE A 16 -19.42 16.85 4.40
CA PHE A 16 -20.84 16.85 4.10
C PHE A 16 -21.03 17.02 2.58
N ASN A 17 -21.98 16.30 2.02
CA ASN A 17 -22.42 16.56 0.65
C ASN A 17 -23.44 17.73 0.63
N GLU A 18 -23.92 18.07 -0.54
CA GLU A 18 -24.90 19.16 -0.75
C GLU A 18 -26.21 18.92 0.00
N ASP A 19 -26.60 17.65 0.18
CA ASP A 19 -27.81 17.23 0.91
C ASP A 19 -27.60 17.21 2.44
N GLY A 20 -26.45 17.64 2.95
CA GLY A 20 -26.13 17.61 4.37
C GLY A 20 -25.79 16.22 4.93
N VAL A 21 -25.65 15.19 4.08
CA VAL A 21 -25.28 13.84 4.51
C VAL A 21 -23.78 13.77 4.81
N LEU A 22 -23.44 13.24 5.98
CA LEU A 22 -22.06 13.04 6.41
C LEU A 22 -21.41 11.87 5.68
N ILE A 23 -20.29 12.13 4.99
CA ILE A 23 -19.49 11.12 4.28
C ILE A 23 -18.15 10.95 4.99
N PRO A 24 -17.84 9.77 5.56
CA PRO A 24 -16.52 9.48 6.08
C PRO A 24 -15.52 9.32 4.94
N VAL A 25 -14.40 10.04 4.98
CA VAL A 25 -13.40 10.00 3.92
C VAL A 25 -12.00 9.72 4.44
N THR A 26 -11.22 8.99 3.64
CA THR A 26 -9.78 8.88 3.81
C THR A 26 -9.09 9.85 2.87
N VAL A 27 -8.19 10.66 3.41
CA VAL A 27 -7.36 11.61 2.65
C VAL A 27 -6.07 10.90 2.25
N LEU A 28 -5.82 10.85 0.95
CA LEU A 28 -4.63 10.27 0.33
C LEU A 28 -3.88 11.35 -0.42
N GLN A 29 -2.58 11.49 -0.15
CA GLN A 29 -1.68 12.32 -0.96
C GLN A 29 -1.16 11.45 -2.10
N ALA A 30 -1.68 11.65 -3.30
CA ALA A 30 -1.43 10.85 -4.48
C ALA A 30 -0.49 11.56 -5.45
N GLY A 31 0.74 11.08 -5.55
CA GLY A 31 1.75 11.69 -6.42
C GLY A 31 2.45 12.92 -5.82
N PRO A 32 3.24 13.66 -6.62
CA PRO A 32 3.60 13.28 -7.99
C PRO A 32 4.40 11.98 -8.03
N CYS A 33 4.06 11.09 -8.96
CA CYS A 33 4.82 9.91 -9.29
C CYS A 33 5.60 10.17 -10.56
N VAL A 34 6.84 9.69 -10.66
CA VAL A 34 7.68 9.91 -11.84
C VAL A 34 7.99 8.57 -12.51
N VAL A 35 7.86 8.51 -13.82
CA VAL A 35 8.20 7.32 -14.62
C VAL A 35 9.70 7.10 -14.59
N THR A 36 10.13 5.95 -14.05
CA THR A 36 11.55 5.59 -13.91
C THR A 36 12.02 4.60 -14.97
N GLN A 37 11.12 3.79 -15.53
CA GLN A 37 11.40 2.84 -16.58
C GLN A 37 10.11 2.47 -17.30
N ILE A 38 10.22 2.27 -18.61
CA ILE A 38 9.16 1.68 -19.44
C ILE A 38 9.65 0.30 -19.85
N LYS A 39 8.86 -0.71 -19.60
CA LYS A 39 9.13 -2.09 -19.96
C LYS A 39 8.38 -2.46 -21.22
N THR A 40 9.07 -3.11 -22.13
CA THR A 40 8.53 -3.54 -23.44
C THR A 40 8.59 -5.06 -23.55
N VAL A 41 7.75 -5.62 -24.42
CA VAL A 41 7.72 -7.07 -24.66
C VAL A 41 9.07 -7.57 -25.18
N GLU A 42 9.76 -6.79 -26.02
CA GLU A 42 11.04 -7.18 -26.63
C GLU A 42 12.16 -7.37 -25.60
N ASN A 43 12.26 -6.45 -24.63
CA ASN A 43 13.37 -6.45 -23.66
C ASN A 43 13.03 -7.19 -22.37
N ASP A 44 11.79 -7.02 -21.88
CA ASP A 44 11.37 -7.51 -20.54
C ASP A 44 10.36 -8.67 -20.60
N GLY A 45 9.83 -8.98 -21.80
CA GLY A 45 8.83 -10.02 -22.01
C GLY A 45 7.40 -9.60 -21.62
N TYR A 46 7.18 -8.38 -21.16
CA TYR A 46 5.86 -7.81 -20.84
C TYR A 46 5.89 -6.28 -20.85
N GLU A 47 4.73 -5.69 -21.05
CA GLU A 47 4.55 -4.23 -21.00
C GLU A 47 4.19 -3.76 -19.61
N ALA A 48 4.93 -2.78 -19.10
CA ALA A 48 4.65 -2.13 -17.83
C ALA A 48 5.36 -0.77 -17.73
N VAL A 49 4.82 0.11 -16.91
CA VAL A 49 5.46 1.38 -16.54
C VAL A 49 5.89 1.31 -15.08
N GLN A 50 7.16 1.49 -14.83
CA GLN A 50 7.71 1.59 -13.49
C GLN A 50 7.67 3.04 -13.03
N VAL A 51 7.07 3.28 -11.87
CA VAL A 51 6.95 4.61 -11.28
C VAL A 51 7.66 4.72 -9.95
N GLY A 52 8.32 5.84 -9.74
CA GLY A 52 8.96 6.23 -8.49
C GLY A 52 8.11 7.24 -7.72
N PHE A 53 8.04 7.08 -6.41
CA PHE A 53 7.26 7.95 -5.52
C PHE A 53 8.05 8.32 -4.26
N VAL A 54 7.94 9.56 -3.82
CA VAL A 54 8.63 10.18 -2.68
C VAL A 54 10.15 10.19 -2.83
N ASP A 55 10.74 11.36 -2.81
CA ASP A 55 12.19 11.51 -2.89
C ASP A 55 12.89 10.97 -1.65
N LYS A 56 14.01 10.29 -1.84
CA LYS A 56 14.91 9.96 -0.76
C LYS A 56 15.76 11.17 -0.40
N LYS A 57 15.62 11.61 0.84
CA LYS A 57 16.45 12.68 1.37
C LYS A 57 17.91 12.25 1.46
N GLU A 58 18.78 13.08 0.97
CA GLU A 58 20.22 12.94 1.15
C GLU A 58 20.59 13.22 2.62
N LYS A 59 21.38 12.34 3.21
CA LYS A 59 21.99 12.57 4.52
C LYS A 59 23.44 12.98 4.32
N VAL A 60 23.74 14.20 4.69
CA VAL A 60 25.11 14.70 4.76
C VAL A 60 25.68 14.29 6.13
N ILE A 61 26.74 13.50 6.12
CA ILE A 61 27.44 13.06 7.33
C ILE A 61 28.82 13.72 7.31
N ASN A 62 29.03 14.66 8.22
CA ASN A 62 30.34 15.22 8.46
C ASN A 62 31.10 14.25 9.37
N ARG A 63 32.21 13.68 8.89
CA ARG A 63 33.10 12.85 9.68
C ARG A 63 34.44 13.57 9.81
N ASP A 64 34.87 13.77 11.05
CA ASP A 64 36.23 14.17 11.34
C ASP A 64 37.08 12.90 11.52
N LYS A 65 37.86 12.54 10.50
CA LYS A 65 38.87 11.48 10.57
C LYS A 65 40.23 12.08 10.45
N ALA A 66 41.04 11.91 11.48
CA ALA A 66 42.46 12.29 11.50
C ALA A 66 42.73 13.71 10.97
N GLY A 67 41.95 14.71 11.41
CA GLY A 67 42.13 16.11 11.03
C GLY A 67 41.66 16.48 9.63
N LYS A 68 41.07 15.56 8.88
CA LYS A 68 40.41 15.84 7.57
C LYS A 68 38.91 15.79 7.74
N LYS A 69 38.23 16.90 7.42
CA LYS A 69 36.80 16.98 7.36
C LYS A 69 36.33 16.30 6.06
N GLU A 70 35.76 15.10 6.18
CA GLU A 70 35.18 14.35 5.04
C GLU A 70 33.67 14.53 5.07
N VAL A 71 33.11 15.11 4.02
CA VAL A 71 31.67 15.25 3.83
C VAL A 71 31.19 14.06 3.03
N ILE A 72 30.46 13.15 3.68
CA ILE A 72 29.92 11.96 3.02
C ILE A 72 28.44 12.20 2.73
N HIS A 73 28.10 12.26 1.44
CA HIS A 73 26.72 12.30 0.98
C HIS A 73 26.14 10.88 0.89
N ARG A 74 25.19 10.55 1.77
CA ARG A 74 24.52 9.25 1.75
C ARG A 74 23.04 9.41 1.34
N HIS A 75 22.71 8.98 0.13
CA HIS A 75 21.31 8.94 -0.37
C HIS A 75 20.52 7.74 0.17
N GLY A 76 21.13 6.84 0.93
CA GLY A 76 20.50 5.61 1.40
C GLY A 76 20.12 4.66 0.26
N VAL A 77 20.75 4.80 -0.91
CA VAL A 77 20.66 3.91 -2.07
C VAL A 77 22.04 3.37 -2.40
N ASN A 78 22.11 2.16 -2.93
CA ASN A 78 23.37 1.61 -3.43
C ASN A 78 23.70 2.18 -4.83
N LYS A 79 24.92 1.93 -5.31
CA LYS A 79 25.39 2.43 -6.63
C LYS A 79 24.51 1.94 -7.77
N ALA A 80 24.03 0.69 -7.71
CA ALA A 80 23.16 0.12 -8.73
C ALA A 80 21.81 0.85 -8.82
N GLN A 81 21.17 1.10 -7.66
CA GLN A 81 19.92 1.87 -7.61
C GLN A 81 20.13 3.31 -8.10
N LYS A 82 21.26 3.93 -7.73
CA LYS A 82 21.59 5.28 -8.17
C LYS A 82 21.70 5.34 -9.70
N GLY A 83 22.45 4.42 -10.31
CA GLY A 83 22.58 4.33 -11.76
C GLY A 83 21.24 4.08 -12.48
N HIS A 84 20.31 3.33 -11.86
CA HIS A 84 18.96 3.14 -12.39
C HIS A 84 18.17 4.46 -12.47
N PHE A 85 18.22 5.29 -11.44
CA PHE A 85 17.55 6.60 -11.44
C PHE A 85 18.26 7.62 -12.34
N GLU A 86 19.59 7.60 -12.39
CA GLU A 86 20.40 8.44 -13.28
C GLU A 86 20.10 8.15 -14.76
N LYS A 87 19.91 6.87 -15.13
CA LYS A 87 19.50 6.48 -16.49
C LYS A 87 18.16 7.08 -16.89
N ALA A 88 17.23 7.23 -15.93
CA ALA A 88 15.94 7.85 -16.15
C ALA A 88 15.96 9.39 -16.01
N GLY A 89 17.09 10.00 -15.61
CA GLY A 89 17.20 11.44 -15.37
C GLY A 89 16.42 11.96 -14.18
N VAL A 90 16.12 11.09 -13.17
CA VAL A 90 15.27 11.42 -12.03
C VAL A 90 16.00 11.29 -10.69
N SER A 91 15.55 12.03 -9.68
CA SER A 91 16.03 11.91 -8.32
C SER A 91 15.76 10.52 -7.73
N CYS A 92 16.59 10.10 -6.77
CA CYS A 92 16.40 8.80 -6.10
C CYS A 92 15.06 8.75 -5.36
N LYS A 93 14.18 7.82 -5.74
CA LYS A 93 12.86 7.65 -5.13
C LYS A 93 12.89 6.58 -4.02
N ARG A 94 12.00 6.77 -3.05
CA ARG A 94 11.86 5.85 -1.91
C ARG A 94 11.09 4.59 -2.27
N TYR A 95 10.01 4.74 -3.03
CA TYR A 95 9.13 3.67 -3.45
C TYR A 95 9.16 3.55 -4.95
N VAL A 96 9.36 2.34 -5.44
CA VAL A 96 9.32 2.01 -6.86
C VAL A 96 8.34 0.87 -7.04
N ARG A 97 7.40 1.02 -7.95
CA ARG A 97 6.38 0.01 -8.29
C ARG A 97 6.09 0.01 -9.77
N GLU A 98 5.61 -1.11 -10.26
CA GLU A 98 5.24 -1.31 -11.64
C GLU A 98 3.72 -1.37 -11.79
N PHE A 99 3.25 -0.77 -12.86
CA PHE A 99 1.86 -0.82 -13.28
C PHE A 99 1.78 -1.33 -14.72
N ARG A 100 0.93 -2.30 -14.97
CA ARG A 100 0.62 -2.79 -16.30
C ARG A 100 -0.51 -1.97 -16.89
N PHE A 101 -0.18 -0.83 -17.46
CA PHE A 101 -1.14 -0.01 -18.19
C PHE A 101 -1.44 -0.64 -19.54
N GLU A 102 -2.66 -0.39 -20.06
CA GLU A 102 -3.04 -0.80 -21.41
C GLU A 102 -2.27 0.00 -22.45
N ASN A 103 -1.97 1.27 -22.15
CA ASN A 103 -1.27 2.21 -23.02
C ASN A 103 0.13 2.50 -22.47
N ALA A 104 0.93 1.47 -22.18
CA ALA A 104 2.26 1.66 -21.61
C ALA A 104 3.21 2.44 -22.54
N SER A 105 2.98 2.37 -23.86
CA SER A 105 3.76 3.06 -24.90
C SER A 105 3.54 4.58 -24.96
N GLU A 106 2.46 5.10 -24.39
CA GLU A 106 2.16 6.55 -24.37
C GLU A 106 2.97 7.32 -23.30
N TYR A 107 3.55 6.58 -22.35
CA TYR A 107 4.33 7.19 -21.26
C TYR A 107 5.77 7.48 -21.73
N ALA A 108 6.31 8.62 -21.24
CA ALA A 108 7.70 8.99 -21.45
C ALA A 108 8.52 8.85 -20.16
N LEU A 109 9.83 8.62 -20.29
CA LEU A 109 10.75 8.63 -19.13
C LEU A 109 10.73 10.01 -18.47
N ALA A 110 10.84 10.04 -17.15
CA ALA A 110 10.75 11.22 -16.30
C ALA A 110 9.39 11.95 -16.32
N GLN A 111 8.38 11.41 -17.02
CA GLN A 111 7.03 11.99 -17.00
C GLN A 111 6.43 11.93 -15.58
N GLU A 112 5.80 13.01 -15.16
CA GLU A 112 5.07 13.07 -13.89
C GLU A 112 3.62 12.61 -14.05
N ILE A 113 3.18 11.75 -13.13
CA ILE A 113 1.80 11.30 -12.97
C ILE A 113 1.27 11.93 -11.69
N LYS A 114 0.24 12.75 -11.78
CA LYS A 114 -0.38 13.49 -10.66
C LYS A 114 -1.77 12.94 -10.35
N ALA A 115 -2.39 13.51 -9.32
CA ALA A 115 -3.73 13.10 -8.87
C ALA A 115 -4.84 13.39 -9.90
N ASP A 116 -4.59 14.27 -10.86
CA ASP A 116 -5.50 14.72 -11.91
C ASP A 116 -5.97 13.61 -12.88
N ILE A 117 -5.25 12.46 -12.90
CA ILE A 117 -5.70 11.27 -13.65
C ILE A 117 -7.04 10.70 -13.13
N PHE A 118 -7.41 11.02 -11.87
CA PHE A 118 -8.68 10.62 -11.26
C PHE A 118 -9.65 11.79 -11.20
N ALA A 119 -10.93 11.50 -11.37
CA ALA A 119 -12.03 12.45 -11.23
C ALA A 119 -12.93 12.09 -10.03
N ALA A 120 -13.72 13.07 -9.58
CA ALA A 120 -14.80 12.78 -8.63
C ALA A 120 -15.83 11.84 -9.28
N GLY A 121 -16.27 10.84 -8.52
CA GLY A 121 -17.16 9.78 -9.02
C GLY A 121 -16.45 8.55 -9.57
N ASP A 122 -15.12 8.61 -9.83
CA ASP A 122 -14.36 7.42 -10.21
C ASP A 122 -14.39 6.37 -9.08
N ARG A 123 -14.40 5.10 -9.47
CA ARG A 123 -14.27 3.97 -8.53
C ARG A 123 -12.89 3.38 -8.58
N ILE A 124 -12.32 3.18 -7.39
CA ILE A 124 -10.93 2.76 -7.24
C ILE A 124 -10.78 1.57 -6.29
N ASP A 125 -9.68 0.83 -6.49
CA ASP A 125 -9.20 -0.20 -5.60
C ASP A 125 -7.96 0.32 -4.86
N ALA A 126 -7.99 0.27 -3.53
CA ALA A 126 -6.89 0.73 -2.69
C ALA A 126 -6.16 -0.44 -2.03
N THR A 127 -4.89 -0.61 -2.33
CA THR A 127 -4.04 -1.68 -1.80
C THR A 127 -2.96 -1.12 -0.89
N ALA A 128 -2.86 -1.63 0.34
CA ALA A 128 -1.77 -1.27 1.27
C ALA A 128 -1.46 -2.41 2.24
N ILE A 129 -0.37 -2.24 3.01
CA ILE A 129 -0.07 -3.13 4.13
C ILE A 129 -0.95 -2.75 5.32
N SER A 130 -1.71 -3.70 5.83
CA SER A 130 -2.61 -3.50 6.97
C SER A 130 -1.83 -3.22 8.27
N LYS A 131 -2.50 -2.63 9.25
CA LYS A 131 -1.91 -2.44 10.59
C LYS A 131 -1.56 -3.79 11.21
N GLY A 132 -0.34 -3.92 11.74
CA GLY A 132 0.07 -5.09 12.50
C GLY A 132 -0.73 -5.20 13.81
N LYS A 133 -1.08 -6.41 14.20
CA LYS A 133 -1.79 -6.74 15.44
C LYS A 133 -0.98 -7.68 16.34
N GLY A 134 0.26 -7.98 15.94
CA GLY A 134 1.14 -8.90 16.65
C GLY A 134 0.64 -10.35 16.64
N PHE A 135 1.09 -11.13 17.61
CA PHE A 135 0.63 -12.50 17.81
C PHE A 135 -0.77 -12.51 18.44
N GLN A 136 -1.74 -13.13 17.81
CA GLN A 136 -3.12 -13.18 18.24
C GLN A 136 -3.62 -14.61 18.40
N GLY A 137 -4.51 -14.80 19.39
CA GLY A 137 -5.21 -16.06 19.60
C GLY A 137 -6.23 -16.35 18.48
N ALA A 138 -6.63 -17.62 18.37
CA ALA A 138 -7.52 -18.10 17.32
C ALA A 138 -8.89 -17.39 17.30
N ILE A 139 -9.41 -17.00 18.46
CA ILE A 139 -10.66 -16.27 18.58
C ILE A 139 -10.61 -14.95 17.80
N LYS A 140 -9.58 -14.12 18.03
CA LYS A 140 -9.44 -12.84 17.33
C LYS A 140 -9.00 -13.00 15.87
N ARG A 141 -8.15 -13.99 15.59
CA ARG A 141 -7.56 -14.20 14.29
C ARG A 141 -8.53 -14.79 13.28
N PHE A 142 -9.39 -15.72 13.72
CA PHE A 142 -10.31 -16.49 12.87
C PHE A 142 -11.78 -16.37 13.28
N GLY A 143 -12.12 -15.57 14.29
CA GLY A 143 -13.50 -15.41 14.75
C GLY A 143 -14.06 -16.66 15.45
N GLN A 144 -13.21 -17.52 16.03
CA GLN A 144 -13.66 -18.71 16.74
C GLN A 144 -14.45 -18.33 17.98
N HIS A 145 -15.44 -19.15 18.33
CA HIS A 145 -16.23 -18.96 19.54
C HIS A 145 -15.39 -19.17 20.80
N ARG A 146 -15.63 -18.36 21.80
CA ARG A 146 -15.07 -18.57 23.16
C ARG A 146 -15.89 -19.61 23.92
N GLY A 147 -15.26 -20.29 24.85
CA GLY A 147 -15.95 -21.14 25.81
C GLY A 147 -16.69 -20.34 26.92
N PRO A 148 -17.42 -21.03 27.79
CA PRO A 148 -18.06 -20.40 28.99
C PRO A 148 -17.03 -19.65 29.82
N MET A 149 -17.42 -18.49 30.36
CA MET A 149 -16.55 -17.66 31.22
C MET A 149 -16.78 -17.90 32.71
N ALA A 150 -17.82 -18.68 33.07
CA ALA A 150 -18.22 -19.03 34.41
C ALA A 150 -18.42 -20.54 34.56
N HIS A 151 -18.99 -20.98 35.68
CA HIS A 151 -19.27 -22.40 35.98
C HIS A 151 -18.03 -23.30 36.01
N GLY A 152 -16.87 -22.79 36.43
CA GLY A 152 -15.63 -23.57 36.54
C GLY A 152 -14.98 -23.97 35.22
N SER A 153 -15.38 -23.36 34.08
CA SER A 153 -14.80 -23.65 32.78
C SER A 153 -13.30 -23.31 32.77
N LYS A 154 -12.47 -24.26 32.34
CA LYS A 154 -11.03 -24.07 32.12
C LYS A 154 -10.68 -23.67 30.69
N PHE A 155 -11.68 -23.46 29.81
CA PHE A 155 -11.53 -23.15 28.41
C PHE A 155 -12.15 -21.83 27.95
N PRO A 156 -11.96 -20.70 28.65
CA PRO A 156 -12.62 -19.45 28.26
C PRO A 156 -12.18 -18.94 26.87
N ARG A 157 -10.90 -19.02 26.58
CA ARG A 157 -10.31 -18.50 25.31
C ARG A 157 -9.38 -19.49 24.62
N HIS A 158 -9.52 -20.78 24.91
CA HIS A 158 -8.73 -21.84 24.28
C HIS A 158 -9.13 -22.07 22.83
N GLN A 159 -8.19 -22.53 22.03
CA GLN A 159 -8.38 -22.84 20.62
C GLN A 159 -9.33 -24.01 20.37
N GLY A 160 -9.51 -24.88 21.38
CA GLY A 160 -10.25 -26.12 21.24
C GLY A 160 -9.42 -27.27 20.65
N SER A 161 -10.08 -28.36 20.27
CA SER A 161 -9.43 -29.55 19.71
C SER A 161 -8.73 -29.26 18.38
N ASN A 162 -7.60 -29.91 18.16
CA ASN A 162 -6.85 -29.86 16.90
C ASN A 162 -7.33 -30.89 15.86
N GLY A 163 -8.22 -31.79 16.22
CA GLY A 163 -8.78 -32.80 15.31
C GLY A 163 -9.18 -34.10 16.01
N ALA A 164 -9.49 -35.11 15.23
CA ALA A 164 -9.76 -36.47 15.72
C ALA A 164 -8.48 -37.15 16.25
N CYS A 165 -8.63 -38.24 16.97
CA CYS A 165 -7.54 -38.94 17.64
C CYS A 165 -6.61 -39.74 16.67
N SER A 166 -6.61 -41.07 16.78
CA SER A 166 -5.68 -41.94 16.07
C SER A 166 -5.89 -42.02 14.56
N SER A 167 -7.03 -41.66 14.06
CA SER A 167 -7.31 -41.52 12.64
C SER A 167 -7.87 -40.10 12.37
N PRO A 168 -7.19 -39.25 11.60
CA PRO A 168 -6.02 -39.43 10.73
C PRO A 168 -4.64 -39.25 11.40
N SER A 169 -4.52 -39.18 12.72
CA SER A 169 -3.29 -38.98 13.50
C SER A 169 -2.47 -37.76 13.13
N ARG A 170 -3.12 -36.70 12.62
CA ARG A 170 -2.46 -35.46 12.21
C ARG A 170 -3.41 -34.27 12.31
N VAL A 171 -2.86 -33.08 12.39
CA VAL A 171 -3.61 -31.82 12.21
C VAL A 171 -3.63 -31.48 10.73
N PHE A 172 -4.80 -31.25 10.17
CA PHE A 172 -4.94 -30.87 8.75
C PHE A 172 -4.34 -29.50 8.45
N LYS A 173 -3.88 -29.36 7.21
CA LYS A 173 -3.44 -28.05 6.68
C LYS A 173 -4.62 -27.07 6.72
N GLY A 174 -4.33 -25.80 6.99
CA GLY A 174 -5.35 -24.76 7.06
C GLY A 174 -6.08 -24.66 8.40
N LYS A 175 -5.77 -25.50 9.39
CA LYS A 175 -6.33 -25.38 10.75
C LYS A 175 -6.02 -23.99 11.31
N GLY A 176 -7.07 -23.27 11.71
CA GLY A 176 -6.94 -21.92 12.29
C GLY A 176 -6.31 -21.96 13.69
N MET A 177 -5.04 -21.56 13.78
CA MET A 177 -4.25 -21.54 15.02
C MET A 177 -3.81 -20.12 15.38
N PRO A 178 -3.43 -19.85 16.66
CA PRO A 178 -2.79 -18.62 17.05
C PRO A 178 -1.58 -18.31 16.17
N GLY A 179 -1.30 -17.03 15.95
CA GLY A 179 -0.17 -16.62 15.17
C GLY A 179 -0.19 -15.12 14.83
N HIS A 180 0.72 -14.71 13.98
CA HIS A 180 0.81 -13.33 13.54
C HIS A 180 -0.46 -12.90 12.80
N MET A 181 -0.97 -11.71 13.14
CA MET A 181 -2.15 -11.10 12.53
C MET A 181 -1.84 -9.68 12.07
N GLY A 182 -2.39 -9.30 10.94
CA GLY A 182 -2.09 -8.01 10.32
C GLY A 182 -0.72 -7.96 9.63
N CYS A 183 -0.27 -6.76 9.26
CA CYS A 183 0.96 -6.54 8.49
C CYS A 183 0.99 -7.33 7.17
N VAL A 184 -0.18 -7.54 6.58
CA VAL A 184 -0.38 -8.25 5.30
C VAL A 184 -0.88 -7.28 4.26
N LYS A 185 -0.60 -7.57 2.99
CA LYS A 185 -1.13 -6.80 1.87
C LYS A 185 -2.63 -7.05 1.75
N VAL A 186 -3.41 -5.97 1.81
CA VAL A 186 -4.88 -5.99 1.72
C VAL A 186 -5.31 -5.01 0.66
N THR A 187 -6.28 -5.42 -0.16
CA THR A 187 -6.95 -4.56 -1.14
C THR A 187 -8.40 -4.37 -0.72
N VAL A 188 -8.82 -3.13 -0.63
CA VAL A 188 -10.24 -2.75 -0.51
C VAL A 188 -10.67 -2.28 -1.89
N GLN A 189 -11.68 -2.91 -2.43
CA GLN A 189 -12.16 -2.67 -3.78
C GLN A 189 -13.38 -1.76 -3.81
N ASN A 190 -13.61 -1.14 -4.96
CA ASN A 190 -14.83 -0.41 -5.28
C ASN A 190 -15.11 0.74 -4.29
N LEU A 191 -14.11 1.59 -4.08
CA LEU A 191 -14.21 2.80 -3.27
C LEU A 191 -14.49 4.00 -4.17
N ASP A 192 -15.46 4.84 -3.79
CA ASP A 192 -15.81 6.04 -4.52
C ASP A 192 -14.80 7.16 -4.24
N VAL A 193 -14.35 7.84 -5.28
CA VAL A 193 -13.59 9.08 -5.18
C VAL A 193 -14.58 10.24 -4.99
N VAL A 194 -14.55 10.88 -3.83
CA VAL A 194 -15.49 11.96 -3.51
C VAL A 194 -15.00 13.30 -4.07
N ARG A 195 -13.70 13.58 -3.95
CA ARG A 195 -13.09 14.82 -4.40
C ARG A 195 -11.63 14.62 -4.74
N VAL A 196 -11.16 15.32 -5.76
CA VAL A 196 -9.76 15.42 -6.13
C VAL A 196 -9.33 16.89 -6.04
N ASP A 197 -8.21 17.14 -5.39
CA ASP A 197 -7.53 18.43 -5.31
C ASP A 197 -6.21 18.29 -6.07
N ALA A 198 -6.18 18.78 -7.30
CA ALA A 198 -5.02 18.67 -8.17
C ALA A 198 -3.84 19.53 -7.69
N ASP A 199 -4.08 20.70 -7.11
CA ASP A 199 -3.03 21.61 -6.66
C ASP A 199 -2.22 21.02 -5.51
N LYS A 200 -2.90 20.33 -4.59
CA LYS A 200 -2.29 19.69 -3.42
C LYS A 200 -1.99 18.21 -3.64
N ASN A 201 -2.32 17.66 -4.81
CA ASN A 201 -2.26 16.23 -5.11
C ASN A 201 -2.98 15.37 -4.05
N LEU A 202 -4.19 15.75 -3.66
CA LEU A 202 -5.00 15.03 -2.68
C LEU A 202 -6.19 14.36 -3.36
N ILE A 203 -6.44 13.11 -2.95
CA ILE A 203 -7.63 12.35 -3.32
C ILE A 203 -8.38 12.01 -2.03
N LEU A 204 -9.66 12.37 -1.97
CA LEU A 204 -10.57 12.03 -0.90
C LEU A 204 -11.39 10.81 -1.33
N VAL A 205 -11.22 9.71 -0.63
CA VAL A 205 -11.88 8.44 -0.94
C VAL A 205 -12.89 8.13 0.16
N LYS A 206 -14.11 7.76 -0.23
CA LYS A 206 -15.19 7.39 0.70
C LYS A 206 -14.82 6.11 1.43
N GLY A 207 -14.86 6.16 2.77
CA GLY A 207 -14.64 5.01 3.62
C GLY A 207 -13.19 4.81 4.06
N ALA A 208 -12.88 3.57 4.46
CA ALA A 208 -11.61 3.21 5.08
C ALA A 208 -10.62 2.62 4.06
N VAL A 209 -9.39 3.11 4.07
CA VAL A 209 -8.25 2.56 3.32
C VAL A 209 -7.31 1.83 4.28
N PRO A 210 -6.78 0.65 3.92
CA PRO A 210 -5.90 -0.12 4.79
C PRO A 210 -4.60 0.62 5.12
N GLY A 211 -3.98 0.23 6.23
CA GLY A 211 -2.69 0.75 6.70
C GLY A 211 -2.78 1.89 7.72
N PRO A 212 -1.67 2.19 8.41
CA PRO A 212 -1.53 3.33 9.32
C PRO A 212 -1.41 4.65 8.55
N LYS A 213 -1.42 5.78 9.28
CA LYS A 213 -1.01 7.08 8.73
C LYS A 213 0.42 6.97 8.17
N LYS A 214 0.70 7.67 7.08
CA LYS A 214 1.97 7.65 6.32
C LYS A 214 2.29 6.30 5.63
N ALA A 215 1.34 5.35 5.59
CA ALA A 215 1.51 4.12 4.82
C ALA A 215 1.46 4.39 3.32
N LEU A 216 2.26 3.64 2.56
CA LEU A 216 2.16 3.59 1.10
C LEU A 216 0.86 2.90 0.71
N VAL A 217 0.10 3.54 -0.15
CA VAL A 217 -1.13 3.02 -0.74
C VAL A 217 -0.96 3.01 -2.25
N THR A 218 -1.29 1.89 -2.87
CA THR A 218 -1.41 1.77 -4.31
C THR A 218 -2.87 1.94 -4.69
N ILE A 219 -3.16 2.95 -5.47
CA ILE A 219 -4.50 3.24 -5.98
C ILE A 219 -4.54 2.77 -7.43
N LYS A 220 -5.60 2.07 -7.79
CA LYS A 220 -5.86 1.60 -9.15
C LYS A 220 -7.33 1.82 -9.47
N GLU A 221 -7.65 1.97 -10.75
CA GLU A 221 -9.02 1.84 -11.23
C GLU A 221 -9.60 0.48 -10.79
N THR A 222 -10.87 0.46 -10.38
CA THR A 222 -11.50 -0.78 -9.93
C THR A 222 -11.57 -1.81 -11.06
N VAL A 223 -11.40 -3.07 -10.69
CA VAL A 223 -11.64 -4.20 -11.62
C VAL A 223 -13.11 -4.62 -11.66
N LYS A 224 -13.93 -4.10 -10.73
CA LYS A 224 -15.38 -4.32 -10.71
C LYS A 224 -16.05 -3.25 -11.55
N VAL A 225 -16.43 -3.62 -12.75
CA VAL A 225 -17.30 -2.79 -13.59
C VAL A 225 -18.73 -2.96 -13.11
N GLU A 226 -19.48 -1.86 -13.02
CA GLU A 226 -20.93 -1.97 -12.86
C GLU A 226 -21.53 -2.59 -14.13
N ALA A 227 -22.39 -3.58 -13.93
CA ALA A 227 -23.23 -4.12 -14.98
C ALA A 227 -24.35 -3.13 -15.32
#